data_9a6e77998265888971bd3d6f94621cf6
#
_entry.id   9a6e77998265888971bd3d6f94621cf6
#
_cell.length_a   1.000
_cell.length_b   1.000
_cell.length_c   1.000
_cell.angle_alpha   90.00
_cell.angle_beta   90.00
_cell.angle_gamma   90.00
#
_symmetry.space_group_name_H-M   'P 1'
#
loop_
_entity.id
_entity.type
_entity.pdbx_description
1 polymer ?
#
loop_
_entity_poly.entity_id
_entity_poly.type
_entity_poly.pdbx_seq_one_letter_code
_entity_poly.pdbx_strand_id
1 'polypeptide(L)'
;MLDHLYIKKLAAGAGFDLCGIAPCRHLSENEERFRAWLNSGYQSSLGYMERNAEKRFDARRLVEGARTAVVCAVSYKNRVGEGYPPEHRTKVASYACTEDYHTTVRAMLAGMLDALRKVSPALRG
;
A
#
# COMPACT_ATOMS: atom_id res chain seq x y z
N MET A 1 6.95 6.97 -23.66
CA MET A 1 7.92 7.08 -22.55
C MET A 1 7.16 7.04 -21.23
N LEU A 2 7.62 6.24 -20.29
CA LEU A 2 7.04 6.21 -18.94
C LEU A 2 7.57 7.41 -18.13
N ASP A 3 6.82 8.49 -18.12
CA ASP A 3 7.11 9.62 -17.25
C ASP A 3 6.18 9.63 -16.02
N HIS A 4 6.50 10.48 -15.05
CA HIS A 4 5.75 10.56 -13.81
C HIS A 4 4.29 11.02 -13.98
N LEU A 5 4.01 11.83 -15.00
CA LEU A 5 2.66 12.31 -15.28
C LEU A 5 1.78 11.18 -15.84
N TYR A 6 2.35 10.38 -16.74
CA TYR A 6 1.67 9.21 -17.28
C TYR A 6 1.31 8.21 -16.20
N ILE A 7 2.27 7.90 -15.30
CA ILE A 7 2.04 6.98 -14.17
C ILE A 7 0.94 7.49 -13.25
N LYS A 8 0.93 8.79 -12.91
CA LYS A 8 -0.12 9.41 -12.10
C LYS A 8 -1.49 9.38 -12.78
N LYS A 9 -1.56 9.58 -14.08
CA LYS A 9 -2.81 9.44 -14.84
C LYS A 9 -3.35 8.01 -14.81
N LEU A 10 -2.47 7.02 -14.96
CA LEU A 10 -2.87 5.61 -14.85
C LEU A 10 -3.40 5.29 -13.44
N ALA A 11 -2.74 5.78 -12.40
CA ALA A 11 -3.19 5.58 -11.03
C ALA A 11 -4.58 6.19 -10.80
N ALA A 12 -4.81 7.42 -11.25
CA ALA A 12 -6.13 8.06 -11.18
C ALA A 12 -7.18 7.28 -11.98
N GLY A 13 -6.84 6.81 -13.18
CA GLY A 13 -7.73 5.97 -14.00
C GLY A 13 -8.02 4.61 -13.39
N ALA A 14 -7.12 4.06 -12.56
CA ALA A 14 -7.33 2.85 -11.79
C ALA A 14 -8.17 3.05 -10.51
N GLY A 15 -8.52 4.30 -10.17
CA GLY A 15 -9.35 4.65 -9.03
C GLY A 15 -8.58 5.06 -7.78
N PHE A 16 -7.27 5.31 -7.86
CA PHE A 16 -6.51 5.84 -6.74
C PHE A 16 -6.69 7.35 -6.60
N ASP A 17 -6.82 7.81 -5.36
CA ASP A 17 -6.98 9.23 -5.04
C ASP A 17 -5.63 9.98 -5.07
N LEU A 18 -4.56 9.30 -4.66
CA LEU A 18 -3.21 9.86 -4.64
C LEU A 18 -2.20 8.88 -5.23
N CYS A 19 -1.18 9.43 -5.89
CA CYS A 19 -0.05 8.66 -6.40
C CYS A 19 1.25 9.45 -6.24
N GLY A 20 2.21 8.85 -5.56
CA GLY A 20 3.59 9.31 -5.39
C GLY A 20 4.57 8.38 -6.09
N ILE A 21 5.71 8.93 -6.49
CA ILE A 21 6.80 8.18 -7.11
C ILE A 21 8.08 8.50 -6.36
N ALA A 22 8.78 7.48 -5.90
CA ALA A 22 10.00 7.62 -5.11
C ALA A 22 11.08 6.63 -5.60
N PRO A 23 12.37 6.96 -5.47
CA PRO A 23 13.43 5.99 -5.72
C PRO A 23 13.40 4.89 -4.66
N CYS A 24 13.63 3.65 -5.09
CA CYS A 24 13.83 2.55 -4.14
C CYS A 24 15.16 2.73 -3.43
N ARG A 25 15.09 2.84 -2.10
CA ARG A 25 16.25 2.92 -1.22
C ARG A 25 15.96 2.20 0.09
N HIS A 26 16.99 1.86 0.81
CA HIS A 26 16.84 1.37 2.17
C HIS A 26 16.37 2.51 3.08
N LEU A 27 15.34 2.25 3.88
CA LEU A 27 14.74 3.21 4.81
C LEU A 27 15.33 3.00 6.21
N SER A 28 16.62 3.32 6.39
CA SER A 28 17.40 3.00 7.60
C SER A 28 16.79 3.60 8.87
N GLU A 29 16.40 4.87 8.85
CA GLU A 29 15.79 5.51 10.02
C GLU A 29 14.45 4.86 10.42
N ASN A 30 13.64 4.45 9.44
CA ASN A 30 12.39 3.77 9.70
C ASN A 30 12.63 2.36 10.27
N GLU A 31 13.64 1.66 9.76
CA GLU A 31 14.04 0.36 10.29
C GLU A 31 14.51 0.45 11.73
N GLU A 32 15.37 1.41 12.05
CA GLU A 32 15.86 1.64 13.40
C GLU A 32 14.71 1.87 14.39
N ARG A 33 13.79 2.78 14.05
CA ARG A 33 12.60 3.05 14.87
C ARG A 33 11.71 1.82 15.05
N PHE A 34 11.53 1.05 13.99
CA PHE A 34 10.71 -0.17 14.02
C PHE A 34 11.36 -1.25 14.89
N ARG A 35 12.67 -1.43 14.79
CA ARG A 35 13.40 -2.39 15.63
C ARG A 35 13.36 -1.99 17.10
N ALA A 36 13.51 -0.70 17.41
CA ALA A 36 13.35 -0.19 18.77
C ALA A 36 11.94 -0.47 19.31
N TRP A 37 10.90 -0.27 18.48
CA TRP A 37 9.52 -0.58 18.82
C TRP A 37 9.30 -2.08 19.09
N LEU A 38 9.86 -2.97 18.25
CA LEU A 38 9.83 -4.42 18.46
C LEU A 38 10.55 -4.82 19.76
N ASN A 39 11.75 -4.28 19.99
CA ASN A 39 12.54 -4.59 21.18
C ASN A 39 11.85 -4.15 22.48
N SER A 40 10.99 -3.16 22.40
CA SER A 40 10.14 -2.71 23.52
C SER A 40 8.88 -3.56 23.72
N GLY A 41 8.66 -4.59 22.88
CA GLY A 41 7.50 -5.48 22.99
C GLY A 41 6.17 -4.84 22.58
N TYR A 42 6.18 -3.70 21.91
CA TYR A 42 4.97 -2.95 21.57
C TYR A 42 4.09 -3.65 20.53
N GLN A 43 4.61 -4.63 19.81
CA GLN A 43 3.85 -5.49 18.89
C GLN A 43 2.91 -6.46 19.62
N SER A 44 3.08 -6.64 20.96
CA SER A 44 2.27 -7.57 21.76
C SER A 44 2.23 -8.97 21.10
N SER A 45 1.03 -9.52 20.87
CA SER A 45 0.83 -10.84 20.25
C SER A 45 0.91 -10.85 18.71
N LEU A 46 1.23 -9.70 18.06
CA LEU A 46 1.28 -9.58 16.61
C LEU A 46 2.63 -10.10 16.05
N GLY A 47 2.90 -11.40 16.19
CA GLY A 47 4.16 -12.03 15.78
C GLY A 47 4.50 -11.91 14.30
N TYR A 48 3.52 -11.61 13.43
CA TYR A 48 3.78 -11.35 12.01
C TYR A 48 4.57 -10.05 11.78
N MET A 49 4.60 -9.15 12.75
CA MET A 49 5.36 -7.90 12.66
C MET A 49 6.88 -8.14 12.63
N GLU A 50 7.36 -9.18 13.31
CA GLU A 50 8.78 -9.53 13.34
C GLU A 50 9.23 -10.24 12.06
N ARG A 51 8.31 -10.98 11.43
CA ARG A 51 8.65 -11.79 10.25
C ARG A 51 8.94 -10.90 9.04
N ASN A 52 10.06 -11.21 8.36
CA ASN A 52 10.47 -10.50 7.14
C ASN A 52 10.58 -8.97 7.34
N ALA A 53 11.00 -8.53 8.52
CA ALA A 53 11.12 -7.10 8.84
C ALA A 53 11.99 -6.36 7.83
N GLU A 54 13.08 -6.99 7.35
CA GLU A 54 14.00 -6.43 6.38
C GLU A 54 13.36 -6.07 5.02
N LYS A 55 12.30 -6.78 4.64
CA LYS A 55 11.56 -6.50 3.39
C LYS A 55 10.70 -5.25 3.47
N ARG A 56 10.37 -4.80 4.69
CA ARG A 56 9.54 -3.60 4.92
C ARG A 56 10.29 -2.32 4.59
N PHE A 57 11.61 -2.36 4.68
CA PHE A 57 12.46 -1.17 4.59
C PHE A 57 13.27 -1.09 3.30
N ASP A 58 13.17 -2.11 2.45
CA ASP A 58 13.85 -2.12 1.16
C ASP A 58 13.06 -2.89 0.11
N ALA A 59 12.37 -2.16 -0.75
CA ALA A 59 11.57 -2.74 -1.83
C ALA A 59 12.38 -3.61 -2.82
N ARG A 60 13.70 -3.41 -2.90
CA ARG A 60 14.59 -4.22 -3.73
C ARG A 60 14.71 -5.66 -3.26
N ARG A 61 14.35 -5.94 -1.99
CA ARG A 61 14.25 -7.29 -1.42
C ARG A 61 12.95 -8.02 -1.79
N LEU A 62 11.97 -7.30 -2.33
CA LEU A 62 10.72 -7.85 -2.85
C LEU A 62 10.79 -8.05 -4.35
N VAL A 63 11.35 -7.06 -5.07
CA VAL A 63 11.50 -7.09 -6.52
C VAL A 63 12.96 -6.79 -6.85
N GLU A 64 13.68 -7.82 -7.30
CA GLU A 64 15.09 -7.68 -7.67
C GLU A 64 15.28 -6.64 -8.77
N GLY A 65 16.23 -5.74 -8.56
CA GLY A 65 16.52 -4.66 -9.52
C GLY A 65 15.52 -3.51 -9.50
N ALA A 66 14.59 -3.47 -8.53
CA ALA A 66 13.66 -2.34 -8.38
C ALA A 66 14.41 -1.03 -8.18
N ARG A 67 14.07 -0.02 -8.99
CA ARG A 67 14.66 1.32 -8.93
C ARG A 67 13.67 2.37 -8.44
N THR A 68 12.39 2.13 -8.69
CA THR A 68 11.32 3.10 -8.44
C THR A 68 10.16 2.42 -7.74
N ALA A 69 9.67 3.04 -6.69
CA ALA A 69 8.44 2.68 -6.02
C ALA A 69 7.32 3.64 -6.45
N VAL A 70 6.20 3.07 -6.87
CA VAL A 70 4.96 3.81 -7.11
C VAL A 70 4.07 3.56 -5.91
N VAL A 71 3.75 4.62 -5.17
CA VAL A 71 2.95 4.56 -3.94
C VAL A 71 1.59 5.16 -4.21
N CYS A 72 0.56 4.36 -4.07
CA CYS A 72 -0.82 4.77 -4.31
C CYS A 72 -1.62 4.78 -3.00
N ALA A 73 -2.57 5.70 -2.90
CA ALA A 73 -3.50 5.75 -1.79
C ALA A 73 -4.93 5.86 -2.31
N VAL A 74 -5.83 5.17 -1.62
CA VAL A 74 -7.28 5.20 -1.89
C VAL A 74 -8.02 5.45 -0.58
N SER A 75 -9.01 6.34 -0.61
CA SER A 75 -9.86 6.60 0.54
C SER A 75 -10.82 5.44 0.77
N TYR A 76 -10.89 4.97 2.00
CA TYR A 76 -11.90 3.99 2.44
C TYR A 76 -13.09 4.66 3.15
N LYS A 77 -13.17 5.98 3.11
CA LYS A 77 -14.32 6.71 3.70
C LYS A 77 -15.62 6.30 3.01
N ASN A 78 -16.58 5.89 3.79
CA ASN A 78 -17.92 5.52 3.33
C ASN A 78 -18.99 6.05 4.31
N ARG A 79 -20.26 5.89 3.94
CA ARG A 79 -21.41 6.38 4.72
C ARG A 79 -22.08 5.30 5.56
N VAL A 80 -21.51 4.11 5.65
CA VAL A 80 -22.13 2.99 6.38
C VAL A 80 -22.34 3.34 7.85
N GLY A 81 -21.40 4.06 8.46
CA GLY A 81 -21.51 4.50 9.86
C GLY A 81 -22.68 5.47 10.14
N GLU A 82 -23.19 6.14 9.11
CA GLU A 82 -24.35 7.05 9.25
C GLU A 82 -25.66 6.28 9.44
N GLY A 83 -25.71 4.99 9.03
CA GLY A 83 -26.87 4.13 9.19
C GLY A 83 -26.92 3.35 10.49
N TYR A 84 -25.95 3.50 11.39
CA TYR A 84 -26.00 2.83 12.69
C TYR A 84 -27.10 3.42 13.58
N PRO A 85 -27.98 2.56 14.16
CA PRO A 85 -28.94 3.01 15.14
C PRO A 85 -28.26 3.65 16.36
N PRO A 86 -28.86 4.67 17.00
CA PRO A 86 -28.25 5.38 18.14
C PRO A 86 -27.91 4.47 19.33
N GLU A 87 -28.65 3.38 19.50
CA GLU A 87 -28.44 2.38 20.55
C GLU A 87 -27.25 1.45 20.32
N HIS A 88 -26.67 1.42 19.12
CA HIS A 88 -25.49 0.61 18.82
C HIS A 88 -24.26 1.16 19.54
N ARG A 89 -23.81 0.43 20.56
CA ARG A 89 -22.59 0.77 21.33
C ARG A 89 -21.32 0.43 20.58
N THR A 90 -21.34 -0.65 19.79
CA THR A 90 -20.19 -1.12 19.03
C THR A 90 -20.30 -0.67 17.58
N LYS A 91 -19.27 -0.01 17.06
CA LYS A 91 -19.19 0.44 15.67
C LYS A 91 -18.03 -0.26 14.97
N VAL A 92 -18.27 -0.71 13.75
CA VAL A 92 -17.23 -1.29 12.89
C VAL A 92 -16.49 -0.18 12.16
N ALA A 93 -15.18 -0.29 12.07
CA ALA A 93 -14.37 0.69 11.33
C ALA A 93 -14.76 0.73 9.84
N SER A 94 -14.77 1.92 9.26
CA SER A 94 -15.25 2.13 7.88
C SER A 94 -14.60 1.23 6.85
N TYR A 95 -13.29 0.95 6.98
CA TYR A 95 -12.58 0.07 6.03
C TYR A 95 -13.07 -1.37 6.06
N ALA A 96 -13.64 -1.82 7.20
CA ALA A 96 -14.17 -3.17 7.36
C ALA A 96 -15.63 -3.32 6.90
N CYS A 97 -16.28 -2.22 6.51
CA CYS A 97 -17.66 -2.19 6.04
C CYS A 97 -17.78 -2.29 4.51
N THR A 98 -16.71 -2.56 3.79
CA THR A 98 -16.64 -2.68 2.34
C THR A 98 -16.04 -4.03 1.96
N GLU A 99 -15.92 -4.30 0.67
CA GLU A 99 -15.14 -5.45 0.20
C GLU A 99 -13.73 -5.43 0.79
N ASP A 100 -13.13 -6.61 0.91
CA ASP A 100 -11.77 -6.76 1.40
C ASP A 100 -10.81 -5.92 0.53
N TYR A 101 -10.23 -4.90 1.13
CA TYR A 101 -9.30 -4.00 0.44
C TYR A 101 -8.07 -4.73 -0.11
N HIS A 102 -7.67 -5.86 0.47
CA HIS A 102 -6.58 -6.68 -0.07
C HIS A 102 -6.91 -7.17 -1.47
N THR A 103 -8.17 -7.52 -1.74
CA THR A 103 -8.63 -7.93 -3.07
C THR A 103 -8.77 -6.72 -4.00
N THR A 104 -9.47 -5.70 -3.56
CA THR A 104 -9.78 -4.52 -4.38
C THR A 104 -8.52 -3.75 -4.76
N VAL A 105 -7.68 -3.40 -3.80
CA VAL A 105 -6.44 -2.63 -4.07
C VAL A 105 -5.45 -3.45 -4.89
N ARG A 106 -5.37 -4.76 -4.65
CA ARG A 106 -4.52 -5.63 -5.46
C ARG A 106 -4.97 -5.67 -6.92
N ALA A 107 -6.27 -5.74 -7.18
CA ALA A 107 -6.81 -5.70 -8.54
C ALA A 107 -6.53 -4.37 -9.23
N MET A 108 -6.68 -3.24 -8.52
CA MET A 108 -6.35 -1.91 -9.03
C MET A 108 -4.87 -1.79 -9.41
N LEU A 109 -3.96 -2.26 -8.54
CA LEU A 109 -2.51 -2.26 -8.80
C LEU A 109 -2.14 -3.19 -9.95
N ALA A 110 -2.74 -4.37 -10.05
CA ALA A 110 -2.52 -5.31 -11.16
C ALA A 110 -2.93 -4.68 -12.49
N GLY A 111 -4.11 -4.09 -12.57
CA GLY A 111 -4.57 -3.39 -13.78
C GLY A 111 -3.65 -2.24 -14.19
N MET A 112 -3.14 -1.50 -13.23
CA MET A 112 -2.16 -0.44 -13.47
C MET A 112 -0.83 -0.99 -13.99
N LEU A 113 -0.33 -2.10 -13.40
CA LEU A 113 0.90 -2.75 -13.84
C LEU A 113 0.77 -3.30 -15.27
N ASP A 114 -0.37 -3.90 -15.60
CA ASP A 114 -0.64 -4.40 -16.95
C ASP A 114 -0.68 -3.26 -17.99
N ALA A 115 -1.26 -2.12 -17.63
CA ALA A 115 -1.24 -0.93 -18.48
C ALA A 115 0.17 -0.38 -18.70
N LEU A 116 1.00 -0.38 -17.65
CA LEU A 116 2.42 0.01 -17.75
C LEU A 116 3.22 -0.95 -18.65
N ARG A 117 2.98 -2.26 -18.55
CA ARG A 117 3.63 -3.28 -19.36
C ARG A 117 3.30 -3.19 -20.85
N LYS A 118 2.10 -2.69 -21.21
CA LYS A 118 1.75 -2.43 -22.61
C LYS A 118 2.64 -1.36 -23.24
N VAL A 119 3.09 -0.39 -22.45
CA VAL A 119 4.00 0.69 -22.90
C VAL A 119 5.46 0.29 -22.77
N SER A 120 5.78 -0.52 -21.77
CA SER A 120 7.15 -0.99 -21.50
C SER A 120 7.14 -2.48 -21.14
N PRO A 121 7.17 -3.38 -22.14
CA PRO A 121 7.05 -4.83 -21.92
C PRO A 121 8.12 -5.44 -21.02
N ALA A 122 9.29 -4.80 -20.93
CA ALA A 122 10.40 -5.25 -20.08
C ALA A 122 10.24 -4.87 -18.60
N LEU A 123 9.16 -4.14 -18.24
CA LEU A 123 8.92 -3.68 -16.88
C LEU A 123 8.61 -4.85 -15.95
N ARG A 124 9.35 -4.91 -14.83
CA ARG A 124 9.13 -5.86 -13.73
C ARG A 124 8.45 -5.13 -12.56
N GLY A 125 7.54 -5.80 -11.91
CA GLY A 125 6.83 -5.34 -10.73
C GLY A 125 5.93 -6.42 -10.16
#